data_54a7687010146867a1fc76a03c45cabb
#
_entry.id   54a7687010146867a1fc76a03c45cabb
#
_cell.length_a   1.000
_cell.length_b   1.000
_cell.length_c   1.000
_cell.angle_alpha   90.00
_cell.angle_beta   90.00
_cell.angle_gamma   90.00
#
_symmetry.space_group_name_H-M   'P 1'
#
loop_
_entity.id
_entity.type
_entity.pdbx_description
1 polymer ?
#
loop_
_entity_poly.entity_id
_entity_poly.type
_entity_poly.pdbx_seq_one_letter_code
_entity_poly.pdbx_strand_id
1 'polypeptide(L)'
;METVIEPVQRELIEQELTDNKFLRNSHYGGNKIYTVNYLNSPNIMREIGRLRELAFRNAGGGTGKSIDIDEFDIHPTHPYEQIVVWNPESRQILGGYRYILCENAKKEDGTYDLATSDLFEFSKEFKTDYMPYTLELGRSFVYCEVSPGSPSVRKNIFVLDNLWEGIGAVLALNPQIRYLFGKVTMYLSYDKLARDYILFFLNKHFKDRKNLVKPIEPLGYFNSRITLMSVFHRLTLQENYKILFTKVRERKCNIPPLVNSYINLSKTMKVFGTSLNKEFGDVEET
;
A
#
# COMPACT_ATOMS: atom_id res chain seq x y z
N MET A 1 16.40 -16.72 -3.36
CA MET A 1 14.93 -16.65 -3.10
C MET A 1 14.43 -18.06 -2.80
N GLU A 2 13.65 -18.21 -1.75
CA GLU A 2 12.99 -19.49 -1.43
C GLU A 2 11.87 -19.79 -2.43
N THR A 3 11.50 -21.07 -2.56
CA THR A 3 10.30 -21.47 -3.30
C THR A 3 9.06 -21.01 -2.53
N VAL A 4 8.13 -20.32 -3.20
CA VAL A 4 6.87 -19.92 -2.58
C VAL A 4 6.02 -21.15 -2.27
N ILE A 5 5.32 -21.14 -1.14
CA ILE A 5 4.47 -22.25 -0.69
C ILE A 5 3.37 -22.57 -1.71
N GLU A 6 2.85 -23.80 -1.64
CA GLU A 6 1.68 -24.21 -2.44
C GLU A 6 0.41 -23.44 -2.03
N PRO A 7 -0.56 -23.25 -2.95
CA PRO A 7 -1.83 -22.63 -2.66
C PRO A 7 -2.57 -23.30 -1.50
N VAL A 8 -3.20 -22.51 -0.65
CA VAL A 8 -4.08 -23.03 0.41
C VAL A 8 -5.36 -23.58 -0.22
N GLN A 9 -5.87 -24.71 0.30
CA GLN A 9 -7.11 -25.30 -0.16
C GLN A 9 -8.26 -24.30 -0.05
N ARG A 10 -9.04 -24.17 -1.12
CA ARG A 10 -10.14 -23.20 -1.22
C ARG A 10 -11.20 -23.38 -0.15
N GLU A 11 -11.47 -24.61 0.23
CA GLU A 11 -12.42 -25.00 1.27
C GLU A 11 -12.03 -24.43 2.64
N LEU A 12 -10.75 -24.41 2.98
CA LEU A 12 -10.24 -23.83 4.23
C LEU A 12 -10.40 -22.30 4.23
N ILE A 13 -10.16 -21.64 3.08
CA ILE A 13 -10.35 -20.20 2.93
C ILE A 13 -11.84 -19.86 3.11
N GLU A 14 -12.75 -20.59 2.45
CA GLU A 14 -14.20 -20.35 2.53
C GLU A 14 -14.76 -20.56 3.93
N GLN A 15 -14.25 -21.52 4.69
CA GLN A 15 -14.64 -21.74 6.09
C GLN A 15 -14.33 -20.54 7.00
N GLU A 16 -13.27 -19.80 6.65
CA GLU A 16 -12.87 -18.60 7.40
C GLU A 16 -13.57 -17.31 6.94
N LEU A 17 -14.22 -17.29 5.76
CA LEU A 17 -14.98 -16.15 5.21
C LEU A 17 -16.40 -16.09 5.79
N THR A 18 -16.51 -15.81 7.07
CA THR A 18 -17.78 -15.78 7.82
C THR A 18 -18.46 -14.41 7.77
N ASP A 19 -19.77 -14.35 8.06
CA ASP A 19 -20.58 -13.13 7.96
C ASP A 19 -20.10 -11.99 8.89
N ASN A 20 -19.53 -12.32 10.05
CA ASN A 20 -18.99 -11.33 10.98
C ASN A 20 -17.70 -10.65 10.49
N LYS A 21 -17.06 -11.17 9.45
CA LYS A 21 -15.89 -10.61 8.79
C LYS A 21 -16.25 -9.90 7.48
N PHE A 22 -17.48 -10.08 7.02
CA PHE A 22 -17.97 -9.47 5.78
C PHE A 22 -18.14 -7.96 5.96
N LEU A 23 -17.51 -7.18 5.07
CA LEU A 23 -17.65 -5.73 5.05
C LEU A 23 -18.75 -5.29 4.08
N ARG A 24 -18.67 -5.73 2.83
CA ARG A 24 -19.63 -5.37 1.79
C ARG A 24 -19.45 -6.18 0.51
N ASN A 25 -20.44 -6.13 -0.37
CA ASN A 25 -20.25 -6.49 -1.77
C ASN A 25 -19.52 -5.34 -2.49
N SER A 26 -18.67 -5.67 -3.44
CA SER A 26 -18.04 -4.67 -4.30
C SER A 26 -19.07 -4.05 -5.26
N HIS A 27 -18.83 -2.79 -5.63
CA HIS A 27 -19.67 -2.09 -6.61
C HIS A 27 -19.54 -2.70 -8.01
N TYR A 28 -18.31 -3.08 -8.37
CA TYR A 28 -18.00 -3.71 -9.66
C TYR A 28 -17.24 -5.02 -9.46
N GLY A 29 -17.38 -5.93 -10.43
CA GLY A 29 -16.63 -7.19 -10.47
C GLY A 29 -17.29 -8.37 -9.77
N GLY A 30 -18.42 -8.18 -9.06
CA GLY A 30 -19.14 -9.26 -8.35
C GLY A 30 -18.36 -9.86 -7.20
N ASN A 31 -17.43 -9.09 -6.61
CA ASN A 31 -16.58 -9.54 -5.53
C ASN A 31 -17.21 -9.25 -4.15
N LYS A 32 -16.73 -9.98 -3.16
CA LYS A 32 -17.05 -9.74 -1.74
C LYS A 32 -15.80 -9.22 -1.03
N ILE A 33 -15.98 -8.28 -0.13
CA ILE A 33 -14.90 -7.65 0.62
C ILE A 33 -15.04 -8.04 2.09
N TYR A 34 -13.94 -8.54 2.66
CA TYR A 34 -13.87 -8.99 4.05
C TYR A 34 -12.74 -8.28 4.78
N THR A 35 -12.80 -8.27 6.12
CA THR A 35 -11.67 -7.95 6.99
C THR A 35 -11.32 -9.16 7.83
N VAL A 36 -10.04 -9.49 7.89
CA VAL A 36 -9.51 -10.67 8.58
C VAL A 36 -8.16 -10.35 9.23
N ASN A 37 -7.74 -11.16 10.18
CA ASN A 37 -6.38 -11.11 10.73
C ASN A 37 -5.87 -12.52 11.04
N TYR A 38 -4.62 -12.62 11.49
CA TYR A 38 -3.96 -13.89 11.77
C TYR A 38 -4.66 -14.71 12.87
N LEU A 39 -5.25 -14.04 13.88
CA LEU A 39 -5.88 -14.71 15.03
C LEU A 39 -7.22 -15.35 14.65
N ASN A 40 -7.92 -14.80 13.68
CA ASN A 40 -9.25 -15.24 13.29
C ASN A 40 -9.34 -15.96 11.94
N SER A 41 -8.27 -15.91 11.13
CA SER A 41 -8.26 -16.46 9.76
C SER A 41 -6.86 -16.90 9.33
N PRO A 42 -6.25 -17.88 10.00
CA PRO A 42 -4.87 -18.28 9.75
C PRO A 42 -4.65 -18.85 8.34
N ASN A 43 -5.64 -19.55 7.75
CA ASN A 43 -5.56 -20.08 6.40
C ASN A 43 -5.63 -18.97 5.34
N ILE A 44 -6.52 -18.00 5.53
CA ILE A 44 -6.59 -16.81 4.67
C ILE A 44 -5.28 -16.04 4.76
N MET A 45 -4.73 -15.82 5.96
CA MET A 45 -3.46 -15.13 6.13
C MET A 45 -2.29 -15.86 5.46
N ARG A 46 -2.27 -17.20 5.53
CA ARG A 46 -1.27 -18.00 4.81
C ARG A 46 -1.37 -17.80 3.30
N GLU A 47 -2.59 -17.78 2.74
CA GLU A 47 -2.80 -17.53 1.31
C GLU A 47 -2.46 -16.08 0.94
N ILE A 48 -2.81 -15.10 1.75
CA ILE A 48 -2.42 -13.69 1.55
C ILE A 48 -0.90 -13.58 1.47
N GLY A 49 -0.17 -14.18 2.41
CA GLY A 49 1.29 -14.15 2.41
C GLY A 49 1.90 -14.77 1.16
N ARG A 50 1.32 -15.89 0.67
CA ARG A 50 1.71 -16.51 -0.61
C ARG A 50 1.48 -15.56 -1.79
N LEU A 51 0.29 -14.98 -1.89
CA LEU A 51 -0.10 -14.10 -2.99
C LEU A 51 0.69 -12.78 -2.98
N ARG A 52 0.98 -12.23 -1.80
CA ARG A 52 1.85 -11.06 -1.63
C ARG A 52 3.24 -11.34 -2.19
N GLU A 53 3.87 -12.43 -1.77
CA GLU A 53 5.22 -12.77 -2.20
C GLU A 53 5.27 -12.94 -3.72
N LEU A 54 4.31 -13.64 -4.33
CA LEU A 54 4.21 -13.78 -5.78
C LEU A 54 4.02 -12.43 -6.49
N ALA A 55 3.08 -11.61 -6.01
CA ALA A 55 2.79 -10.31 -6.62
C ALA A 55 3.99 -9.36 -6.55
N PHE A 56 4.65 -9.31 -5.39
CA PHE A 56 5.79 -8.41 -5.17
C PHE A 56 7.05 -8.87 -5.90
N ARG A 57 7.34 -10.18 -5.95
CA ARG A 57 8.44 -10.71 -6.78
C ARG A 57 8.24 -10.39 -8.26
N ASN A 58 7.02 -10.55 -8.76
CA ASN A 58 6.70 -10.21 -10.16
C ASN A 58 6.90 -8.73 -10.45
N ALA A 59 6.76 -7.86 -9.45
CA ALA A 59 7.00 -6.43 -9.57
C ALA A 59 8.47 -6.01 -9.36
N GLY A 60 9.34 -6.92 -8.90
CA GLY A 60 10.76 -6.67 -8.66
C GLY A 60 11.14 -6.37 -7.21
N GLY A 61 10.27 -6.72 -6.25
CA GLY A 61 10.50 -6.64 -4.80
C GLY A 61 10.22 -7.98 -4.13
N GLY A 62 9.62 -7.93 -2.94
CA GLY A 62 9.29 -9.09 -2.13
C GLY A 62 10.34 -9.40 -1.07
N THR A 63 9.98 -10.29 -0.15
CA THR A 63 10.86 -10.67 0.98
C THR A 63 11.92 -11.70 0.59
N GLY A 64 11.73 -12.40 -0.54
CA GLY A 64 12.57 -13.54 -0.95
C GLY A 64 12.29 -14.82 -0.16
N LYS A 65 11.39 -14.78 0.84
CA LYS A 65 10.97 -15.92 1.68
C LYS A 65 9.89 -16.73 0.98
N SER A 66 9.58 -17.91 1.48
CA SER A 66 8.51 -18.77 0.94
C SER A 66 7.09 -18.17 1.14
N ILE A 67 6.95 -17.18 2.03
CA ILE A 67 5.70 -16.48 2.35
C ILE A 67 6.00 -15.08 2.88
N ASP A 68 5.25 -14.05 2.47
CA ASP A 68 5.35 -12.68 3.00
C ASP A 68 4.38 -12.51 4.19
N ILE A 69 4.81 -12.97 5.34
CA ILE A 69 4.19 -12.74 6.64
C ILE A 69 5.28 -12.21 7.56
N ASP A 70 5.03 -11.08 8.21
CA ASP A 70 5.94 -10.41 9.14
C ASP A 70 5.39 -10.38 10.58
N GLU A 71 6.19 -9.87 11.52
CA GLU A 71 5.82 -9.75 12.93
C GLU A 71 4.57 -8.91 13.16
N PHE A 72 4.31 -7.93 12.32
CA PHE A 72 3.12 -7.09 12.38
C PHE A 72 1.85 -7.86 11.99
N ASP A 73 1.96 -8.81 11.05
CA ASP A 73 0.84 -9.67 10.66
C ASP A 73 0.45 -10.64 11.77
N ILE A 74 1.43 -11.17 12.54
CA ILE A 74 1.24 -12.21 13.56
C ILE A 74 1.33 -11.70 15.00
N HIS A 75 1.28 -10.38 15.22
CA HIS A 75 1.38 -9.81 16.55
C HIS A 75 0.32 -10.41 17.50
N PRO A 76 0.69 -10.86 18.72
CA PRO A 76 -0.20 -11.67 19.57
C PRO A 76 -1.41 -10.90 20.11
N THR A 77 -1.34 -9.58 20.23
CA THR A 77 -2.41 -8.76 20.83
C THR A 77 -3.01 -7.76 19.84
N HIS A 78 -2.25 -7.28 18.87
CA HIS A 78 -2.70 -6.29 17.87
C HIS A 78 -2.14 -6.60 16.48
N PRO A 79 -2.45 -7.78 15.91
CA PRO A 79 -2.06 -8.08 14.55
C PRO A 79 -2.72 -7.08 13.59
N TYR A 80 -2.00 -6.78 12.51
CA TYR A 80 -2.62 -5.98 11.44
C TYR A 80 -3.80 -6.71 10.82
N GLU A 81 -4.84 -5.95 10.54
CA GLU A 81 -6.01 -6.42 9.79
C GLU A 81 -5.71 -6.41 8.28
N GLN A 82 -6.46 -7.25 7.55
CA GLN A 82 -6.36 -7.37 6.11
C GLN A 82 -7.72 -7.12 5.48
N ILE A 83 -7.83 -6.15 4.59
CA ILE A 83 -8.93 -6.08 3.63
C ILE A 83 -8.64 -7.13 2.56
N VAL A 84 -9.61 -7.98 2.28
CA VAL A 84 -9.51 -9.08 1.31
C VAL A 84 -10.60 -8.92 0.27
N VAL A 85 -10.23 -8.95 -1.01
CA VAL A 85 -11.16 -9.03 -2.14
C VAL A 85 -11.27 -10.48 -2.57
N TRP A 86 -12.42 -11.09 -2.29
CA TRP A 86 -12.77 -12.46 -2.63
C TRP A 86 -13.71 -12.51 -3.82
N ASN A 87 -13.36 -13.31 -4.83
CA ASN A 87 -14.24 -13.59 -5.94
C ASN A 87 -14.95 -14.94 -5.73
N PRO A 88 -16.28 -14.95 -5.51
CA PRO A 88 -17.02 -16.19 -5.23
C PRO A 88 -17.14 -17.11 -6.44
N GLU A 89 -17.05 -16.61 -7.65
CA GLU A 89 -17.16 -17.41 -8.87
C GLU A 89 -15.88 -18.21 -9.13
N SER A 90 -14.72 -17.58 -9.03
CA SER A 90 -13.42 -18.25 -9.17
C SER A 90 -12.93 -18.90 -7.88
N ARG A 91 -13.57 -18.60 -6.75
CA ARG A 91 -13.18 -19.06 -5.41
C ARG A 91 -11.72 -18.71 -5.10
N GLN A 92 -11.36 -17.41 -5.33
CA GLN A 92 -9.99 -16.91 -5.18
C GLN A 92 -9.95 -15.55 -4.48
N ILE A 93 -8.87 -15.31 -3.74
CA ILE A 93 -8.47 -13.99 -3.29
C ILE A 93 -7.81 -13.28 -4.47
N LEU A 94 -8.36 -12.13 -4.86
CA LEU A 94 -7.84 -11.33 -5.98
C LEU A 94 -6.90 -10.20 -5.54
N GLY A 95 -6.96 -9.80 -4.28
CA GLY A 95 -6.10 -8.76 -3.74
C GLY A 95 -6.34 -8.55 -2.26
N GLY A 96 -5.45 -7.80 -1.66
CA GLY A 96 -5.54 -7.44 -0.25
C GLY A 96 -4.85 -6.13 0.06
N TYR A 97 -5.20 -5.56 1.21
CA TYR A 97 -4.59 -4.36 1.74
C TYR A 97 -4.52 -4.47 3.26
N ARG A 98 -3.31 -4.43 3.80
CA ARG A 98 -3.04 -4.46 5.24
C ARG A 98 -3.33 -3.12 5.87
N TYR A 99 -3.91 -3.11 7.08
CA TYR A 99 -4.14 -1.90 7.83
C TYR A 99 -4.12 -2.11 9.34
N ILE A 100 -3.87 -1.03 10.08
CA ILE A 100 -4.06 -0.96 11.53
C ILE A 100 -4.54 0.43 11.93
N LEU A 101 -5.41 0.51 12.95
CA LEU A 101 -5.67 1.75 13.68
C LEU A 101 -4.42 2.07 14.49
N CYS A 102 -3.70 3.15 14.21
CA CYS A 102 -2.41 3.41 14.85
C CYS A 102 -2.50 3.43 16.39
N GLU A 103 -3.62 3.87 16.96
CA GLU A 103 -3.81 3.85 18.42
C GLU A 103 -3.74 2.44 19.02
N ASN A 104 -4.09 1.39 18.25
CA ASN A 104 -3.97 0.00 18.69
C ASN A 104 -2.51 -0.48 18.76
N ALA A 105 -1.60 0.19 18.05
CA ALA A 105 -0.16 -0.13 18.03
C ALA A 105 0.65 0.74 19.00
N LYS A 106 0.00 1.52 19.85
CA LYS A 106 0.65 2.38 20.83
C LYS A 106 1.17 1.57 22.01
N LYS A 107 2.45 1.72 22.33
CA LYS A 107 3.11 1.11 23.49
C LYS A 107 2.91 1.95 24.75
N GLU A 108 3.17 1.34 25.93
CA GLU A 108 3.07 2.02 27.22
C GLU A 108 4.00 3.22 27.37
N ASP A 109 5.15 3.20 26.69
CA ASP A 109 6.13 4.31 26.65
C ASP A 109 5.72 5.44 25.71
N GLY A 110 4.57 5.33 25.06
CA GLY A 110 4.02 6.30 24.09
C GLY A 110 4.64 6.21 22.69
N THR A 111 5.48 5.22 22.42
CA THR A 111 5.93 4.90 21.05
C THR A 111 4.87 4.08 20.31
N TYR A 112 5.04 3.93 19.01
CA TYR A 112 4.12 3.18 18.15
C TYR A 112 4.87 2.05 17.46
N ASP A 113 4.28 0.86 17.47
CA ASP A 113 4.80 -0.35 16.83
C ASP A 113 4.18 -0.52 15.44
N LEU A 114 4.67 0.26 14.49
CA LEU A 114 4.12 0.32 13.13
C LEU A 114 5.14 -0.16 12.11
N ALA A 115 4.66 -0.80 11.05
CA ALA A 115 5.49 -1.25 9.94
C ALA A 115 6.23 -0.10 9.20
N THR A 116 5.85 1.15 9.45
CA THR A 116 6.57 2.33 8.96
C THR A 116 7.63 2.84 9.93
N SER A 117 7.64 2.39 11.21
CA SER A 117 8.56 2.88 12.25
C SER A 117 10.03 2.54 11.97
N ASP A 118 10.28 1.46 11.21
CA ASP A 118 11.65 1.05 10.84
C ASP A 118 12.26 1.94 9.75
N LEU A 119 11.44 2.69 9.03
CA LEU A 119 11.86 3.53 7.91
C LEU A 119 11.70 5.02 8.18
N PHE A 120 10.84 5.39 9.12
CA PHE A 120 10.48 6.79 9.37
C PHE A 120 10.44 7.12 10.86
N GLU A 121 10.96 8.29 11.20
CA GLU A 121 10.82 8.90 12.51
C GLU A 121 9.60 9.81 12.56
N PHE A 122 8.85 9.74 13.66
CA PHE A 122 7.65 10.53 13.90
C PHE A 122 7.92 11.63 14.92
N SER A 123 7.57 12.88 14.56
CA SER A 123 7.65 14.01 15.50
C SER A 123 6.71 13.82 16.69
N LYS A 124 6.95 14.56 17.77
CA LYS A 124 6.03 14.58 18.92
C LYS A 124 4.62 15.02 18.49
N GLU A 125 4.52 16.09 17.67
CA GLU A 125 3.24 16.60 17.15
C GLU A 125 2.50 15.49 16.38
N PHE A 126 3.19 14.72 15.52
CA PHE A 126 2.56 13.65 14.76
C PHE A 126 2.03 12.53 15.67
N LYS A 127 2.81 12.15 16.69
CA LYS A 127 2.42 11.11 17.67
C LYS A 127 1.22 11.52 18.52
N THR A 128 1.11 12.81 18.91
CA THR A 128 0.04 13.27 19.81
C THR A 128 -1.23 13.70 19.08
N ASP A 129 -1.10 14.36 17.91
CA ASP A 129 -2.22 15.08 17.29
C ASP A 129 -2.77 14.35 16.06
N TYR A 130 -1.99 13.43 15.45
CA TYR A 130 -2.38 12.73 14.24
C TYR A 130 -2.53 11.22 14.45
N MET A 131 -1.54 10.54 15.05
CA MET A 131 -1.54 9.06 15.21
C MET A 131 -2.83 8.50 15.83
N PRO A 132 -3.43 9.10 16.89
CA PRO A 132 -4.66 8.55 17.48
C PRO A 132 -5.86 8.51 16.52
N TYR A 133 -5.79 9.28 15.44
CA TYR A 133 -6.85 9.40 14.42
C TYR A 133 -6.41 8.86 13.05
N THR A 134 -5.36 8.05 13.01
CA THR A 134 -4.74 7.58 11.77
C THR A 134 -4.96 6.09 11.58
N LEU A 135 -5.30 5.73 10.33
CA LEU A 135 -5.27 4.37 9.81
C LEU A 135 -3.97 4.21 9.01
N GLU A 136 -3.07 3.34 9.45
CA GLU A 136 -1.91 2.96 8.64
C GLU A 136 -2.30 1.90 7.63
N LEU A 137 -1.81 2.06 6.39
CA LEU A 137 -2.05 1.19 5.24
C LEU A 137 -0.73 0.65 4.71
N GLY A 138 -0.70 -0.63 4.36
CA GLY A 138 0.50 -1.26 3.80
C GLY A 138 0.23 -2.53 3.01
N ARG A 139 1.26 -3.07 2.38
CA ARG A 139 1.20 -4.37 1.69
C ARG A 139 0.02 -4.50 0.73
N SER A 140 -0.34 -3.42 0.00
CA SER A 140 -1.35 -3.49 -1.06
C SER A 140 -0.88 -4.38 -2.18
N PHE A 141 -1.66 -5.38 -2.54
CA PHE A 141 -1.37 -6.25 -3.69
C PHE A 141 -2.65 -6.55 -4.48
N VAL A 142 -2.45 -6.77 -5.77
CA VAL A 142 -3.43 -7.38 -6.66
C VAL A 142 -2.73 -8.56 -7.31
N TYR A 143 -3.30 -9.73 -7.19
CA TYR A 143 -2.78 -10.96 -7.78
C TYR A 143 -3.81 -11.55 -8.72
N CYS A 144 -3.38 -11.83 -9.93
CA CYS A 144 -4.20 -12.41 -10.96
C CYS A 144 -3.43 -13.54 -11.59
N GLU A 145 -3.90 -14.75 -11.44
CA GLU A 145 -3.42 -15.86 -12.28
C GLU A 145 -3.77 -15.56 -13.73
N VAL A 146 -2.79 -15.09 -14.49
CA VAL A 146 -2.97 -14.80 -15.91
C VAL A 146 -2.73 -16.05 -16.72
N SER A 147 -3.80 -16.81 -17.00
CA SER A 147 -3.78 -17.74 -18.13
C SER A 147 -4.04 -16.91 -19.40
N PRO A 148 -3.18 -16.96 -20.42
CA PRO A 148 -3.41 -16.26 -21.68
C PRO A 148 -4.78 -16.63 -22.25
N GLY A 149 -5.63 -15.61 -22.49
CA GLY A 149 -6.99 -15.81 -23.03
C GLY A 149 -8.10 -16.00 -21.99
N SER A 150 -7.81 -15.95 -20.69
CA SER A 150 -8.82 -16.08 -19.64
C SER A 150 -9.69 -14.81 -19.55
N PRO A 151 -11.02 -14.94 -19.39
CA PRO A 151 -11.94 -13.84 -19.08
C PRO A 151 -11.61 -13.11 -17.77
N SER A 152 -10.77 -13.72 -16.92
CA SER A 152 -10.36 -13.18 -15.62
C SER A 152 -9.59 -11.85 -15.73
N VAL A 153 -8.88 -11.58 -16.81
CA VAL A 153 -8.14 -10.32 -17.01
C VAL A 153 -9.05 -9.09 -16.91
N ARG A 154 -10.28 -9.16 -17.41
CA ARG A 154 -11.25 -8.04 -17.32
C ARG A 154 -11.81 -7.85 -15.91
N LYS A 155 -11.94 -8.91 -15.11
CA LYS A 155 -12.46 -8.84 -13.73
C LYS A 155 -11.45 -8.19 -12.78
N ASN A 156 -10.17 -8.27 -13.09
CA ASN A 156 -9.09 -7.79 -12.25
C ASN A 156 -8.87 -6.27 -12.30
N ILE A 157 -9.43 -5.59 -13.32
CA ILE A 157 -9.35 -4.13 -13.45
C ILE A 157 -9.95 -3.41 -12.23
N PHE A 158 -10.97 -3.99 -11.61
CA PHE A 158 -11.70 -3.37 -10.50
C PHE A 158 -11.13 -3.72 -9.12
N VAL A 159 -10.13 -4.62 -9.01
CA VAL A 159 -9.66 -5.10 -7.69
C VAL A 159 -9.09 -3.97 -6.86
N LEU A 160 -8.30 -3.06 -7.46
CA LEU A 160 -7.78 -1.91 -6.73
C LEU A 160 -8.90 -0.98 -6.25
N ASP A 161 -9.92 -0.76 -7.07
CA ASP A 161 -11.09 0.04 -6.67
C ASP A 161 -11.86 -0.66 -5.54
N ASN A 162 -12.00 -1.99 -5.59
CA ASN A 162 -12.63 -2.77 -4.52
C ASN A 162 -11.83 -2.69 -3.20
N LEU A 163 -10.49 -2.62 -3.25
CA LEU A 163 -9.69 -2.39 -2.06
C LEU A 163 -9.98 -1.01 -1.45
N TRP A 164 -10.13 0.03 -2.28
CA TRP A 164 -10.54 1.35 -1.82
C TRP A 164 -11.97 1.38 -1.27
N GLU A 165 -12.90 0.59 -1.83
CA GLU A 165 -14.23 0.39 -1.25
C GLU A 165 -14.14 -0.27 0.14
N GLY A 166 -13.22 -1.23 0.31
CA GLY A 166 -12.93 -1.86 1.60
C GLY A 166 -12.40 -0.86 2.64
N ILE A 167 -11.44 -0.01 2.24
CA ILE A 167 -10.95 1.08 3.10
C ILE A 167 -12.10 2.01 3.49
N GLY A 168 -12.96 2.39 2.53
CA GLY A 168 -14.14 3.22 2.81
C GLY A 168 -15.10 2.57 3.81
N ALA A 169 -15.30 1.25 3.74
CA ALA A 169 -16.11 0.52 4.71
C ALA A 169 -15.47 0.51 6.10
N VAL A 170 -14.15 0.29 6.18
CA VAL A 170 -13.40 0.37 7.46
C VAL A 170 -13.51 1.76 8.08
N LEU A 171 -13.39 2.83 7.28
CA LEU A 171 -13.56 4.20 7.78
C LEU A 171 -14.98 4.49 8.27
N ALA A 172 -16.00 3.95 7.61
CA ALA A 172 -17.39 4.09 8.05
C ALA A 172 -17.65 3.42 9.41
N LEU A 173 -16.96 2.32 9.68
CA LEU A 173 -17.01 1.61 10.98
C LEU A 173 -16.15 2.31 12.06
N ASN A 174 -15.23 3.19 11.67
CA ASN A 174 -14.30 3.89 12.56
C ASN A 174 -14.36 5.41 12.35
N PRO A 175 -15.47 6.08 12.72
CA PRO A 175 -15.71 7.49 12.39
C PRO A 175 -14.74 8.48 13.07
N GLN A 176 -13.97 8.02 14.07
CA GLN A 176 -12.91 8.80 14.71
C GLN A 176 -11.68 8.97 13.79
N ILE A 177 -11.49 8.12 12.78
CA ILE A 177 -10.33 8.19 11.88
C ILE A 177 -10.48 9.37 10.91
N ARG A 178 -9.43 10.17 10.82
CA ARG A 178 -9.33 11.40 10.01
C ARG A 178 -8.22 11.36 8.99
N TYR A 179 -7.23 10.48 9.19
CA TYR A 179 -6.02 10.43 8.38
C TYR A 179 -5.77 9.01 7.91
N LEU A 180 -5.31 8.91 6.67
CA LEU A 180 -4.70 7.72 6.11
C LEU A 180 -3.20 7.95 6.02
N PHE A 181 -2.42 6.99 6.46
CA PHE A 181 -0.97 7.02 6.40
C PHE A 181 -0.44 5.73 5.77
N GLY A 182 0.58 5.82 4.95
CA GLY A 182 1.15 4.64 4.32
C GLY A 182 2.28 5.00 3.40
N LYS A 183 2.88 4.01 2.80
CA LYS A 183 4.04 4.14 1.92
C LYS A 183 3.74 3.55 0.55
N VAL A 184 4.34 4.13 -0.47
CA VAL A 184 4.28 3.65 -1.85
C VAL A 184 5.66 3.17 -2.26
N THR A 185 5.72 1.93 -2.72
CA THR A 185 6.95 1.28 -3.16
C THR A 185 7.31 1.69 -4.58
N MET A 186 8.57 2.05 -4.79
CA MET A 186 9.19 2.17 -6.11
C MET A 186 10.30 1.14 -6.23
N TYR A 187 10.18 0.25 -7.21
CA TYR A 187 11.12 -0.85 -7.42
C TYR A 187 12.40 -0.37 -8.10
N LEU A 188 13.53 -1.05 -7.86
CA LEU A 188 14.84 -0.70 -8.42
C LEU A 188 14.88 -0.71 -9.96
N SER A 189 14.01 -1.50 -10.59
CA SER A 189 13.84 -1.55 -12.04
C SER A 189 13.17 -0.31 -12.64
N TYR A 190 12.60 0.55 -11.79
CA TYR A 190 11.92 1.76 -12.24
C TYR A 190 12.95 2.78 -12.79
N ASP A 191 12.63 3.44 -13.91
CA ASP A 191 13.53 4.43 -14.51
C ASP A 191 13.83 5.57 -13.53
N LYS A 192 15.12 5.81 -13.29
CA LYS A 192 15.59 6.78 -12.28
C LYS A 192 15.11 8.21 -12.55
N LEU A 193 14.99 8.60 -13.81
CA LEU A 193 14.52 9.94 -14.17
C LEU A 193 12.99 10.05 -13.99
N ALA A 194 12.24 9.01 -14.37
CA ALA A 194 10.80 8.95 -14.10
C ALA A 194 10.51 8.96 -12.60
N ARG A 195 11.29 8.22 -11.81
CA ARG A 195 11.25 8.24 -10.35
C ARG A 195 11.47 9.66 -9.81
N ASP A 196 12.51 10.33 -10.27
CA ASP A 196 12.83 11.69 -9.82
C ASP A 196 11.74 12.70 -10.22
N TYR A 197 11.12 12.55 -11.39
CA TYR A 197 9.97 13.37 -11.76
C TYR A 197 8.80 13.21 -10.80
N ILE A 198 8.48 11.97 -10.40
CA ILE A 198 7.40 11.70 -9.44
C ILE A 198 7.73 12.34 -8.09
N LEU A 199 8.90 12.06 -7.54
CA LEU A 199 9.30 12.57 -6.22
C LEU A 199 9.41 14.10 -6.20
N PHE A 200 9.93 14.70 -7.27
CA PHE A 200 10.03 16.15 -7.37
C PHE A 200 8.64 16.80 -7.42
N PHE A 201 7.73 16.25 -8.23
CA PHE A 201 6.35 16.70 -8.30
C PHE A 201 5.64 16.61 -6.93
N LEU A 202 5.76 15.46 -6.25
CA LEU A 202 5.20 15.24 -4.94
C LEU A 202 5.75 16.24 -3.91
N ASN A 203 7.07 16.41 -3.85
CA ASN A 203 7.71 17.37 -2.95
C ASN A 203 7.38 18.83 -3.28
N LYS A 204 7.12 19.16 -4.55
CA LYS A 204 6.70 20.51 -4.93
C LYS A 204 5.31 20.86 -4.41
N HIS A 205 4.36 19.92 -4.52
CA HIS A 205 2.95 20.20 -4.29
C HIS A 205 2.44 19.76 -2.91
N PHE A 206 3.07 18.75 -2.31
CA PHE A 206 2.58 18.09 -1.09
C PHE A 206 3.61 18.04 0.04
N LYS A 207 4.63 18.87 -0.03
CA LYS A 207 5.70 18.90 0.97
C LYS A 207 5.16 19.06 2.39
N ASP A 208 5.59 18.20 3.29
CA ASP A 208 5.45 18.42 4.72
C ASP A 208 6.37 19.59 5.17
N ARG A 209 5.74 20.71 5.56
CA ARG A 209 6.46 21.91 6.05
C ARG A 209 6.66 21.91 7.56
N LYS A 210 5.98 20.99 8.27
CA LYS A 210 6.03 20.89 9.73
C LYS A 210 7.06 19.87 10.22
N ASN A 211 7.66 19.11 9.30
CA ASN A 211 8.55 17.99 9.62
C ASN A 211 7.88 16.97 10.57
N LEU A 212 6.64 16.61 10.26
CA LEU A 212 5.84 15.68 11.06
C LEU A 212 6.42 14.28 11.04
N VAL A 213 6.90 13.86 9.86
CA VAL A 213 7.52 12.55 9.63
C VAL A 213 8.80 12.73 8.80
N LYS A 214 9.84 11.97 9.10
CA LYS A 214 11.12 12.03 8.39
C LYS A 214 11.63 10.63 8.10
N PRO A 215 12.20 10.38 6.89
CA PRO A 215 12.91 9.14 6.63
C PRO A 215 14.13 9.03 7.56
N ILE A 216 14.39 7.84 8.10
CA ILE A 216 15.60 7.54 8.90
C ILE A 216 16.84 7.58 7.98
N GLU A 217 16.75 6.93 6.83
CA GLU A 217 17.78 6.97 5.78
C GLU A 217 17.24 7.68 4.54
N PRO A 218 17.27 9.03 4.46
CA PRO A 218 16.64 9.77 3.38
C PRO A 218 17.35 9.57 2.04
N LEU A 219 16.58 9.28 1.00
CA LEU A 219 17.07 9.20 -0.37
C LEU A 219 16.83 10.51 -1.13
N GLY A 220 17.86 10.95 -1.86
CA GLY A 220 17.81 12.13 -2.70
C GLY A 220 17.36 11.83 -4.16
N TYR A 221 17.52 12.82 -5.02
CA TYR A 221 17.34 12.68 -6.47
C TYR A 221 18.63 12.16 -7.10
N PHE A 222 18.49 11.33 -8.12
CA PHE A 222 19.62 10.94 -9.00
C PHE A 222 20.02 12.07 -9.96
N ASN A 223 19.05 12.88 -10.37
CA ASN A 223 19.23 13.95 -11.33
C ASN A 223 19.34 15.32 -10.65
N SER A 224 19.95 16.27 -11.36
CA SER A 224 20.07 17.65 -10.86
C SER A 224 18.73 18.27 -10.53
N ARG A 225 18.62 18.87 -9.34
CA ARG A 225 17.43 19.61 -8.92
C ARG A 225 17.08 20.74 -9.88
N ILE A 226 18.08 21.39 -10.50
CA ILE A 226 17.88 22.46 -11.48
C ILE A 226 17.14 21.91 -12.70
N THR A 227 17.55 20.75 -13.22
CA THR A 227 16.88 20.06 -14.32
C THR A 227 15.42 19.75 -13.98
N LEU A 228 15.17 19.21 -12.78
CA LEU A 228 13.80 18.88 -12.34
C LEU A 228 12.94 20.16 -12.19
N MET A 229 13.51 21.24 -11.67
CA MET A 229 12.82 22.54 -11.55
C MET A 229 12.43 23.10 -12.93
N SER A 230 13.29 22.99 -13.93
CA SER A 230 12.98 23.48 -15.28
C SER A 230 11.83 22.74 -15.95
N VAL A 231 11.61 21.48 -15.59
CA VAL A 231 10.48 20.67 -16.10
C VAL A 231 9.17 21.10 -15.44
N PHE A 232 9.15 21.26 -14.12
CA PHE A 232 7.93 21.56 -13.35
C PHE A 232 7.83 23.07 -13.02
N HIS A 233 7.79 23.91 -14.04
CA HIS A 233 7.78 25.39 -13.89
C HIS A 233 6.39 25.99 -13.78
N ARG A 234 5.31 25.22 -13.99
CA ARG A 234 3.92 25.72 -13.92
C ARG A 234 3.49 26.01 -12.48
N LEU A 235 2.47 26.87 -12.34
CA LEU A 235 1.98 27.30 -11.03
C LEU A 235 0.98 26.31 -10.41
N THR A 236 0.15 25.71 -11.23
CA THR A 236 -0.94 24.83 -10.73
C THR A 236 -0.54 23.36 -10.63
N LEU A 237 -1.20 22.64 -9.71
CA LEU A 237 -1.07 21.20 -9.56
C LEU A 237 -1.45 20.47 -10.86
N GLN A 238 -2.59 20.85 -11.47
CA GLN A 238 -3.12 20.19 -12.66
C GLN A 238 -2.19 20.30 -13.87
N GLU A 239 -1.59 21.48 -14.09
CA GLU A 239 -0.65 21.69 -15.19
C GLU A 239 0.62 20.86 -14.98
N ASN A 240 1.19 20.88 -13.77
CA ASN A 240 2.36 20.07 -13.44
C ASN A 240 2.06 18.57 -13.47
N TYR A 241 0.83 18.15 -13.11
CA TYR A 241 0.45 16.74 -13.22
C TYR A 241 0.39 16.27 -14.68
N LYS A 242 -0.12 17.10 -15.61
CA LYS A 242 -0.07 16.79 -17.04
C LYS A 242 1.38 16.64 -17.56
N ILE A 243 2.26 17.52 -17.08
CA ILE A 243 3.70 17.43 -17.39
C ILE A 243 4.28 16.13 -16.83
N LEU A 244 3.99 15.81 -15.56
CA LEU A 244 4.44 14.57 -14.92
C LEU A 244 4.02 13.36 -15.74
N PHE A 245 2.73 13.28 -16.07
CA PHE A 245 2.16 12.16 -16.83
C PHE A 245 2.91 11.98 -18.18
N THR A 246 3.12 13.07 -18.93
CA THR A 246 3.84 13.04 -20.20
C THR A 246 5.30 12.59 -20.02
N LYS A 247 6.01 13.19 -19.04
CA LYS A 247 7.43 12.91 -18.80
C LYS A 247 7.68 11.48 -18.33
N VAL A 248 6.83 10.93 -17.49
CA VAL A 248 6.92 9.53 -17.07
C VAL A 248 6.65 8.58 -18.25
N ARG A 249 5.67 8.90 -19.09
CA ARG A 249 5.35 8.12 -20.31
C ARG A 249 6.48 8.15 -21.35
N GLU A 250 7.15 9.28 -21.52
CA GLU A 250 8.35 9.39 -22.38
C GLU A 250 9.45 8.40 -21.95
N ARG A 251 9.50 8.05 -20.64
CA ARG A 251 10.42 7.04 -20.07
C ARG A 251 9.89 5.61 -20.16
N LYS A 252 8.77 5.37 -20.86
CA LYS A 252 8.07 4.07 -20.94
C LYS A 252 7.62 3.52 -19.59
N CYS A 253 7.41 4.40 -18.63
CA CYS A 253 6.92 4.09 -17.28
C CYS A 253 5.48 4.56 -17.07
N ASN A 254 4.86 4.10 -16.00
CA ASN A 254 3.58 4.59 -15.52
C ASN A 254 3.75 5.16 -14.12
N ILE A 255 3.02 6.22 -13.79
CA ILE A 255 2.90 6.66 -12.40
C ILE A 255 2.29 5.50 -11.60
N PRO A 256 2.88 5.10 -10.46
CA PRO A 256 2.31 4.02 -9.65
C PRO A 256 0.83 4.28 -9.32
N PRO A 257 -0.07 3.30 -9.48
CA PRO A 257 -1.52 3.50 -9.28
C PRO A 257 -1.87 4.11 -7.92
N LEU A 258 -1.20 3.70 -6.85
CA LEU A 258 -1.42 4.23 -5.51
C LEU A 258 -1.04 5.71 -5.40
N VAL A 259 -0.01 6.19 -6.09
CA VAL A 259 0.33 7.63 -6.14
C VAL A 259 -0.83 8.43 -6.72
N ASN A 260 -1.42 7.95 -7.82
CA ASN A 260 -2.59 8.57 -8.41
C ASN A 260 -3.80 8.59 -7.47
N SER A 261 -4.05 7.47 -6.79
CA SER A 261 -5.15 7.36 -5.82
C SER A 261 -4.97 8.38 -4.70
N TYR A 262 -3.79 8.48 -4.10
CA TYR A 262 -3.53 9.42 -3.01
C TYR A 262 -3.61 10.89 -3.44
N ILE A 263 -3.08 11.26 -4.60
CA ILE A 263 -3.18 12.64 -5.13
C ILE A 263 -4.64 13.07 -5.29
N ASN A 264 -5.51 12.15 -5.69
CA ASN A 264 -6.92 12.43 -5.92
C ASN A 264 -7.79 12.33 -4.65
N LEU A 265 -7.28 11.68 -3.59
CA LEU A 265 -8.03 11.46 -2.36
C LEU A 265 -8.19 12.73 -1.54
N SER A 266 -7.11 13.52 -1.39
CA SER A 266 -7.14 14.72 -0.56
C SER A 266 -6.21 15.82 -1.06
N LYS A 267 -6.73 17.05 -1.05
CA LYS A 267 -5.94 18.28 -1.33
C LYS A 267 -4.95 18.60 -0.20
N THR A 268 -5.13 18.01 0.98
CA THR A 268 -4.27 18.23 2.16
C THR A 268 -3.22 17.13 2.34
N MET A 269 -3.07 16.22 1.37
CA MET A 269 -2.04 15.19 1.36
C MET A 269 -0.65 15.77 1.69
N LYS A 270 0.17 14.99 2.37
CA LYS A 270 1.57 15.31 2.67
C LYS A 270 2.46 14.17 2.20
N VAL A 271 3.65 14.54 1.75
CA VAL A 271 4.73 13.60 1.42
C VAL A 271 5.90 13.87 2.34
N PHE A 272 6.41 12.82 2.95
CA PHE A 272 7.37 12.90 4.04
C PHE A 272 8.81 12.59 3.62
N GLY A 273 9.01 12.21 2.36
CA GLY A 273 10.31 11.83 1.82
C GLY A 273 10.36 10.35 1.46
N THR A 274 11.55 9.88 1.11
CA THR A 274 11.78 8.52 0.60
C THR A 274 12.89 7.87 1.41
N SER A 275 12.70 6.61 1.81
CA SER A 275 13.67 5.76 2.50
C SER A 275 13.93 4.48 1.73
N LEU A 276 15.10 3.87 1.92
CA LEU A 276 15.44 2.56 1.37
C LEU A 276 14.91 1.46 2.30
N ASN A 277 14.15 0.51 1.75
CA ASN A 277 13.70 -0.67 2.48
C ASN A 277 14.53 -1.90 2.07
N LYS A 278 15.57 -2.19 2.85
CA LYS A 278 16.50 -3.29 2.61
C LYS A 278 15.86 -4.68 2.83
N GLU A 279 14.87 -4.74 3.71
CA GLU A 279 14.20 -6.00 4.06
C GLU A 279 13.15 -6.45 3.03
N PHE A 280 12.85 -5.57 2.07
CA PHE A 280 11.85 -5.83 1.04
C PHE A 280 12.43 -5.79 -0.40
N GLY A 281 13.67 -6.28 -0.57
CA GLY A 281 14.33 -6.33 -1.87
C GLY A 281 14.96 -5.00 -2.29
N ASP A 282 15.48 -4.23 -1.34
CA ASP A 282 16.14 -2.93 -1.54
C ASP A 282 15.27 -1.90 -2.28
N VAL A 283 13.94 -1.97 -2.12
CA VAL A 283 13.02 -1.01 -2.76
C VAL A 283 13.03 0.35 -2.06
N GLU A 284 12.60 1.37 -2.78
CA GLU A 284 12.39 2.71 -2.23
C GLU A 284 10.94 2.88 -1.76
N GLU A 285 10.76 3.39 -0.54
CA GLU A 285 9.45 3.65 0.07
C GLU A 285 9.23 5.16 0.28
N THR A 286 8.14 5.68 -0.26
CA THR A 286 7.79 7.11 -0.18
C THR A 286 6.47 7.31 0.55
#